data_ad1f3e573ffceeb505906e3e307214b6
#
_entry.id   ad1f3e573ffceeb505906e3e307214b6
#
_cell.length_a   1.000
_cell.length_b   1.000
_cell.length_c   1.000
_cell.angle_alpha   90.00
_cell.angle_beta   90.00
_cell.angle_gamma   90.00
#
_symmetry.space_group_name_H-M   'P 1'
#
loop_
_entity.id
_entity.type
_entity.pdbx_description
1 polymer ?
#
loop_
_entity_poly.entity_id
_entity_poly.type
_entity_poly.pdbx_seq_one_letter_code
_entity_poly.pdbx_strand_id
1 'polypeptide(L)'
;EEAQDLANILKAGKLPAPARILEENVVGPSLGQEAINSGLWSFIIAFILVLIYILFFYNKAGFAADTALLVNIFFMFGVLASFGTVLTLPGIAGIVLTLGMAVDSNVIIFERIKEELRAGKGLRTAIADGYKAAYSAILDGNITTFLTAFVLFKFGTGPVQGFATTLMIGIATSLFTSLFITRLVFEGWLKKDKNINFSNNATRNFLKNTSFDFIKFGKTAAIIAGVFIVISVGSLAV
;
A
#
# COMPACT_ATOMS: atom_id res chain seq x y z
N GLU A 1 -21.73 17.65 -31.27
CA GLU A 1 -20.77 17.98 -30.19
C GLU A 1 -19.76 19.01 -30.63
N GLU A 2 -18.96 18.79 -31.70
CA GLU A 2 -18.00 19.77 -32.24
C GLU A 2 -18.64 21.13 -32.58
N ALA A 3 -19.84 21.15 -33.15
CA ALA A 3 -20.54 22.39 -33.46
C ALA A 3 -21.02 23.18 -32.23
N GLN A 4 -21.32 22.49 -31.14
CA GLN A 4 -21.67 23.10 -29.86
C GLN A 4 -20.45 23.66 -29.14
N ASP A 5 -19.32 22.98 -29.23
CA ASP A 5 -18.05 23.42 -28.66
C ASP A 5 -17.52 24.67 -29.43
N LEU A 6 -17.62 24.67 -30.76
CA LEU A 6 -17.30 25.85 -31.57
C LEU A 6 -18.19 27.04 -31.23
N ALA A 7 -19.50 26.82 -31.03
CA ALA A 7 -20.41 27.84 -30.63
C ALA A 7 -20.14 28.42 -29.23
N ASN A 8 -19.70 27.57 -28.31
CA ASN A 8 -19.31 27.99 -26.96
C ASN A 8 -17.99 28.79 -26.98
N ILE A 9 -17.01 28.37 -27.77
CA ILE A 9 -15.75 29.12 -27.99
C ILE A 9 -16.00 30.49 -28.62
N LEU A 10 -16.88 30.55 -29.59
CA LEU A 10 -17.28 31.83 -30.23
C LEU A 10 -18.06 32.77 -29.31
N LYS A 11 -18.89 32.24 -28.38
CA LYS A 11 -19.60 32.99 -27.35
C LYS A 11 -18.70 33.50 -26.23
N ALA A 12 -17.64 32.80 -25.90
CA ALA A 12 -16.70 33.17 -24.85
C ALA A 12 -15.78 34.35 -25.21
N GLY A 13 -15.81 34.82 -26.48
CA GLY A 13 -14.97 35.93 -26.94
C GLY A 13 -13.51 35.52 -27.12
N LYS A 14 -12.70 36.47 -27.61
CA LYS A 14 -11.24 36.21 -27.78
C LYS A 14 -10.59 35.98 -26.43
N LEU A 15 -10.11 34.78 -26.17
CA LEU A 15 -9.30 34.50 -24.99
C LEU A 15 -8.03 35.37 -25.04
N PRO A 16 -7.65 36.03 -23.95
CA PRO A 16 -6.44 36.86 -23.88
C PRO A 16 -5.13 36.12 -24.08
N ALA A 17 -5.16 34.79 -24.06
CA ALA A 17 -4.02 33.92 -24.36
C ALA A 17 -4.50 32.67 -25.10
N PRO A 18 -3.70 32.07 -25.99
CA PRO A 18 -4.05 30.84 -26.67
C PRO A 18 -4.15 29.70 -25.65
N ALA A 19 -5.35 29.11 -25.53
CA ALA A 19 -5.51 27.88 -24.74
C ALA A 19 -4.80 26.73 -25.46
N ARG A 20 -3.93 26.04 -24.73
CA ARG A 20 -3.32 24.78 -25.18
C ARG A 20 -3.98 23.63 -24.48
N ILE A 21 -4.47 22.64 -25.21
CA ILE A 21 -4.84 21.34 -24.66
C ILE A 21 -3.55 20.69 -24.18
N LEU A 22 -3.41 20.51 -22.87
CA LEU A 22 -2.23 19.86 -22.25
C LEU A 22 -2.32 18.35 -22.31
N GLU A 23 -3.53 17.81 -22.23
CA GLU A 23 -3.79 16.38 -22.27
C GLU A 23 -5.25 16.13 -22.69
N GLU A 24 -5.43 15.23 -23.64
CA GLU A 24 -6.75 14.75 -24.07
C GLU A 24 -6.73 13.22 -24.04
N ASN A 25 -7.45 12.63 -23.10
CA ASN A 25 -7.63 11.19 -22.98
C ASN A 25 -9.05 10.83 -23.42
N VAL A 26 -9.23 10.40 -24.66
CA VAL A 26 -10.49 9.89 -25.17
C VAL A 26 -10.53 8.37 -25.00
N VAL A 27 -11.21 7.91 -23.95
CA VAL A 27 -11.48 6.48 -23.76
C VAL A 27 -12.95 6.22 -24.09
N GLY A 28 -13.20 5.30 -25.04
CA GLY A 28 -14.55 4.91 -25.37
C GLY A 28 -15.30 4.33 -24.13
N PRO A 29 -16.62 4.58 -23.96
CA PRO A 29 -17.36 4.16 -22.77
C PRO A 29 -17.27 2.67 -22.46
N SER A 30 -17.21 1.83 -23.47
CA SER A 30 -17.07 0.37 -23.34
C SER A 30 -15.70 -0.06 -22.83
N LEU A 31 -14.62 0.53 -23.35
CA LEU A 31 -13.25 0.23 -22.93
C LEU A 31 -12.98 0.74 -21.50
N GLY A 32 -13.51 1.90 -21.14
CA GLY A 32 -13.42 2.42 -19.79
C GLY A 32 -14.13 1.53 -18.77
N GLN A 33 -15.32 1.04 -19.08
CA GLN A 33 -16.09 0.15 -18.20
C GLN A 33 -15.42 -1.22 -18.03
N GLU A 34 -14.86 -1.78 -19.11
CA GLU A 34 -14.11 -3.05 -19.04
C GLU A 34 -12.85 -2.93 -18.19
N ALA A 35 -12.09 -1.85 -18.35
CA ALA A 35 -10.91 -1.57 -17.55
C ALA A 35 -11.24 -1.38 -16.06
N ILE A 36 -12.33 -0.68 -15.72
CA ILE A 36 -12.80 -0.51 -14.34
C ILE A 36 -13.22 -1.86 -13.75
N ASN A 37 -13.99 -2.65 -14.47
CA ASN A 37 -14.42 -3.97 -14.01
C ASN A 37 -13.24 -4.91 -13.78
N SER A 38 -12.28 -4.96 -14.70
CA SER A 38 -11.06 -5.76 -14.57
C SER A 38 -10.21 -5.29 -13.39
N GLY A 39 -10.09 -3.98 -13.18
CA GLY A 39 -9.40 -3.40 -12.03
C GLY A 39 -10.06 -3.76 -10.70
N LEU A 40 -11.39 -3.69 -10.62
CA LEU A 40 -12.15 -4.07 -9.41
C LEU A 40 -12.05 -5.57 -9.10
N TRP A 41 -12.13 -6.43 -10.10
CA TRP A 41 -11.95 -7.88 -9.90
C TRP A 41 -10.53 -8.21 -9.43
N SER A 42 -9.53 -7.59 -10.05
CA SER A 42 -8.13 -7.74 -9.63
C SER A 42 -7.92 -7.29 -8.17
N PHE A 43 -8.53 -6.17 -7.78
CA PHE A 43 -8.52 -5.68 -6.40
C PHE A 43 -9.15 -6.69 -5.43
N ILE A 44 -10.35 -7.21 -5.74
CA ILE A 44 -11.06 -8.18 -4.88
C ILE A 44 -10.24 -9.46 -4.71
N ILE A 45 -9.69 -9.99 -5.81
CA ILE A 45 -8.86 -11.20 -5.78
C ILE A 45 -7.61 -10.97 -4.93
N ALA A 46 -6.88 -9.87 -5.18
CA ALA A 46 -5.67 -9.53 -4.42
C ALA A 46 -5.99 -9.37 -2.92
N PHE A 47 -7.10 -8.71 -2.59
CA PHE A 47 -7.53 -8.50 -1.22
C PHE A 47 -7.83 -9.82 -0.50
N ILE A 48 -8.61 -10.71 -1.11
CA ILE A 48 -8.92 -12.03 -0.54
C ILE A 48 -7.65 -12.85 -0.33
N LEU A 49 -6.72 -12.85 -1.31
CA LEU A 49 -5.46 -13.56 -1.19
C LEU A 49 -4.62 -13.04 -0.03
N VAL A 50 -4.58 -11.72 0.17
CA VAL A 50 -3.86 -11.09 1.29
C VAL A 50 -4.47 -11.48 2.64
N LEU A 51 -5.81 -11.44 2.78
CA LEU A 51 -6.48 -11.86 4.02
C LEU A 51 -6.17 -13.33 4.35
N ILE A 52 -6.28 -14.21 3.37
CA ILE A 52 -5.95 -15.65 3.55
C ILE A 52 -4.49 -15.82 3.95
N TYR A 53 -3.57 -15.10 3.29
CA TYR A 53 -2.14 -15.17 3.60
C TYR A 53 -1.84 -14.76 5.04
N ILE A 54 -2.40 -13.64 5.50
CA ILE A 54 -2.16 -13.13 6.85
C ILE A 54 -2.75 -14.07 7.91
N LEU A 55 -3.97 -14.57 7.72
CA LEU A 55 -4.57 -15.56 8.61
C LEU A 55 -3.75 -16.84 8.68
N PHE A 56 -3.29 -17.34 7.54
CA PHE A 56 -2.46 -18.55 7.49
C PHE A 56 -1.13 -18.34 8.20
N PHE A 57 -0.48 -17.19 7.98
CA PHE A 57 0.86 -16.95 8.50
C PHE A 57 0.87 -16.58 9.99
N TYR A 58 -0.04 -15.69 10.43
CA TYR A 58 -0.06 -15.13 11.79
C TYR A 58 -1.17 -15.69 12.69
N ASN A 59 -1.97 -16.61 12.20
CA ASN A 59 -3.04 -17.27 12.99
C ASN A 59 -3.98 -16.23 13.65
N LYS A 60 -4.14 -16.28 14.99
CA LYS A 60 -5.03 -15.36 15.70
C LYS A 60 -4.62 -13.89 15.57
N ALA A 61 -3.32 -13.59 15.55
CA ALA A 61 -2.86 -12.23 15.31
C ALA A 61 -3.23 -11.75 13.91
N GLY A 62 -3.25 -12.65 12.92
CA GLY A 62 -3.72 -12.37 11.56
C GLY A 62 -5.15 -11.84 11.54
N PHE A 63 -6.05 -12.38 12.35
CA PHE A 63 -7.41 -11.89 12.43
C PHE A 63 -7.51 -10.42 12.90
N ALA A 64 -6.58 -9.96 13.77
CA ALA A 64 -6.52 -8.56 14.16
C ALA A 64 -6.07 -7.67 12.99
N ALA A 65 -5.10 -8.11 12.20
CA ALA A 65 -4.67 -7.39 11.00
C ALA A 65 -5.78 -7.35 9.94
N ASP A 66 -6.47 -8.45 9.72
CA ASP A 66 -7.58 -8.50 8.76
C ASP A 66 -8.73 -7.57 9.15
N THR A 67 -9.05 -7.51 10.45
CA THR A 67 -10.03 -6.54 10.96
C THR A 67 -9.57 -5.11 10.67
N ALA A 68 -8.28 -4.80 10.91
CA ALA A 68 -7.74 -3.48 10.62
C ALA A 68 -7.74 -3.17 9.11
N LEU A 69 -7.47 -4.16 8.24
CA LEU A 69 -7.53 -4.00 6.78
C LEU A 69 -8.95 -3.73 6.29
N LEU A 70 -9.95 -4.44 6.81
CA LEU A 70 -11.37 -4.17 6.50
C LEU A 70 -11.77 -2.75 6.89
N VAL A 71 -11.37 -2.31 8.08
CA VAL A 71 -11.61 -0.94 8.56
C VAL A 71 -10.85 0.07 7.71
N ASN A 72 -9.63 -0.26 7.27
CA ASN A 72 -8.84 0.60 6.39
C ASN A 72 -9.54 0.85 5.05
N ILE A 73 -10.05 -0.20 4.41
CA ILE A 73 -10.82 -0.07 3.17
C ILE A 73 -12.05 0.79 3.40
N PHE A 74 -12.78 0.55 4.48
CA PHE A 74 -13.97 1.34 4.81
C PHE A 74 -13.62 2.83 4.98
N PHE A 75 -12.56 3.16 5.71
CA PHE A 75 -12.13 4.55 5.88
C PHE A 75 -11.63 5.15 4.58
N MET A 76 -10.85 4.42 3.80
CA MET A 76 -10.32 4.89 2.53
C MET A 76 -11.45 5.25 1.55
N PHE A 77 -12.43 4.37 1.35
CA PHE A 77 -13.58 4.66 0.50
C PHE A 77 -14.46 5.77 1.08
N GLY A 78 -14.63 5.83 2.40
CA GLY A 78 -15.37 6.90 3.07
C GLY A 78 -14.74 8.27 2.83
N VAL A 79 -13.42 8.36 2.94
CA VAL A 79 -12.67 9.60 2.67
C VAL A 79 -12.73 9.96 1.19
N LEU A 80 -12.49 9.02 0.28
CA LEU A 80 -12.57 9.26 -1.17
C LEU A 80 -13.96 9.76 -1.59
N ALA A 81 -15.01 9.14 -1.07
CA ALA A 81 -16.40 9.57 -1.33
C ALA A 81 -16.69 10.97 -0.76
N SER A 82 -16.17 11.28 0.42
CA SER A 82 -16.34 12.58 1.07
C SER A 82 -15.69 13.73 0.29
N PHE A 83 -14.55 13.47 -0.35
CA PHE A 83 -13.87 14.44 -1.21
C PHE A 83 -14.44 14.52 -2.64
N GLY A 84 -15.42 13.68 -2.98
CA GLY A 84 -16.00 13.63 -4.33
C GLY A 84 -14.97 13.26 -5.40
N THR A 85 -13.93 12.51 -5.03
CA THR A 85 -12.84 12.14 -5.96
C THR A 85 -13.34 11.12 -6.97
N VAL A 86 -13.06 11.38 -8.25
CA VAL A 86 -13.35 10.42 -9.32
C VAL A 86 -12.33 9.29 -9.27
N LEU A 87 -12.82 8.06 -9.15
CA LEU A 87 -11.98 6.89 -9.15
C LEU A 87 -11.51 6.57 -10.58
N THR A 88 -10.25 6.89 -10.86
CA THR A 88 -9.58 6.58 -12.14
C THR A 88 -8.93 5.21 -12.08
N LEU A 89 -8.58 4.61 -13.24
CA LEU A 89 -7.85 3.34 -13.30
C LEU A 89 -6.52 3.39 -12.51
N PRO A 90 -5.66 4.41 -12.66
CA PRO A 90 -4.50 4.58 -11.79
C PRO A 90 -4.87 4.79 -10.31
N GLY A 91 -6.01 5.41 -10.01
CA GLY A 91 -6.53 5.50 -8.65
C GLY A 91 -6.81 4.13 -8.03
N ILE A 92 -7.41 3.20 -8.79
CA ILE A 92 -7.60 1.81 -8.36
C ILE A 92 -6.25 1.14 -8.10
N ALA A 93 -5.25 1.34 -8.96
CA ALA A 93 -3.90 0.84 -8.73
C ALA A 93 -3.28 1.40 -7.44
N GLY A 94 -3.51 2.67 -7.12
CA GLY A 94 -3.12 3.29 -5.86
C GLY A 94 -3.77 2.62 -4.64
N ILE A 95 -5.06 2.26 -4.74
CA ILE A 95 -5.77 1.50 -3.70
C ILE A 95 -5.12 0.13 -3.48
N VAL A 96 -4.85 -0.63 -4.54
CA VAL A 96 -4.19 -1.95 -4.45
C VAL A 96 -2.81 -1.83 -3.81
N LEU A 97 -2.03 -0.82 -4.20
CA LEU A 97 -0.70 -0.57 -3.64
C LEU A 97 -0.77 -0.26 -2.14
N THR A 98 -1.71 0.57 -1.72
CA THR A 98 -1.85 0.95 -0.29
C THR A 98 -2.30 -0.22 0.58
N LEU A 99 -3.06 -1.18 0.03
CA LEU A 99 -3.37 -2.43 0.74
C LEU A 99 -2.10 -3.22 1.08
N GLY A 100 -1.18 -3.35 0.11
CA GLY A 100 0.11 -4.01 0.37
C GLY A 100 0.90 -3.33 1.50
N MET A 101 0.96 -2.00 1.48
CA MET A 101 1.65 -1.21 2.52
C MET A 101 0.95 -1.30 3.89
N ALA A 102 -0.38 -1.37 3.92
CA ALA A 102 -1.13 -1.55 5.16
C ALA A 102 -0.84 -2.91 5.82
N VAL A 103 -0.70 -3.95 5.00
CA VAL A 103 -0.28 -5.28 5.45
C VAL A 103 1.14 -5.24 6.01
N ASP A 104 2.07 -4.60 5.30
CA ASP A 104 3.47 -4.52 5.69
C ASP A 104 3.65 -3.88 7.08
N SER A 105 2.91 -2.82 7.36
CA SER A 105 2.89 -2.18 8.69
C SER A 105 2.49 -3.16 9.80
N ASN A 106 1.45 -3.98 9.59
CA ASN A 106 1.03 -4.99 10.55
C ASN A 106 2.06 -6.12 10.69
N VAL A 107 2.67 -6.54 9.59
CA VAL A 107 3.74 -7.57 9.58
C VAL A 107 4.94 -7.11 10.39
N ILE A 108 5.40 -5.86 10.22
CA ILE A 108 6.51 -5.30 10.99
C ILE A 108 6.19 -5.34 12.49
N ILE A 109 4.99 -4.92 12.89
CA ILE A 109 4.55 -4.96 14.28
C ILE A 109 4.58 -6.41 14.81
N PHE A 110 4.03 -7.36 14.07
CA PHE A 110 3.92 -8.75 14.51
C PHE A 110 5.29 -9.43 14.62
N GLU A 111 6.21 -9.16 13.71
CA GLU A 111 7.57 -9.69 13.81
C GLU A 111 8.31 -9.11 15.02
N ARG A 112 8.16 -7.82 15.33
CA ARG A 112 8.70 -7.24 16.55
C ARG A 112 8.10 -7.85 17.81
N ILE A 113 6.79 -8.07 17.85
CA ILE A 113 6.13 -8.76 18.98
C ILE A 113 6.68 -10.20 19.12
N LYS A 114 6.88 -10.92 18.01
CA LYS A 114 7.47 -12.27 18.03
C LYS A 114 8.91 -12.27 18.56
N GLU A 115 9.71 -11.26 18.22
CA GLU A 115 11.06 -11.08 18.77
C GLU A 115 11.02 -10.92 20.29
N GLU A 116 10.15 -10.05 20.81
CA GLU A 116 9.98 -9.82 22.24
C GLU A 116 9.46 -11.07 22.98
N LEU A 117 8.54 -11.81 22.39
CA LEU A 117 8.07 -13.09 22.92
C LEU A 117 9.17 -14.14 22.95
N ARG A 118 10.06 -14.19 21.92
CA ARG A 118 11.22 -15.09 21.90
C ARG A 118 12.26 -14.71 22.97
N ALA A 119 12.35 -13.42 23.32
CA ALA A 119 13.18 -12.94 24.41
C ALA A 119 12.63 -13.30 25.82
N GLY A 120 11.48 -14.00 25.89
CA GLY A 120 10.88 -14.47 27.14
C GLY A 120 9.96 -13.47 27.83
N LYS A 121 9.59 -12.36 27.19
CA LYS A 121 8.66 -11.38 27.76
C LYS A 121 7.23 -11.93 27.77
N GLY A 122 6.45 -11.54 28.78
CA GLY A 122 5.03 -11.84 28.82
C GLY A 122 4.26 -11.18 27.69
N LEU A 123 3.14 -11.77 27.25
CA LEU A 123 2.39 -11.36 26.07
C LEU A 123 2.02 -9.86 26.07
N ARG A 124 1.55 -9.32 27.18
CA ARG A 124 1.18 -7.92 27.31
C ARG A 124 2.36 -6.96 27.10
N THR A 125 3.49 -7.28 27.71
CA THR A 125 4.74 -6.50 27.58
C THR A 125 5.30 -6.62 26.19
N ALA A 126 5.32 -7.84 25.61
CA ALA A 126 5.79 -8.06 24.26
C ALA A 126 5.00 -7.29 23.21
N ILE A 127 3.66 -7.19 23.36
CA ILE A 127 2.84 -6.35 22.48
C ILE A 127 3.22 -4.88 22.62
N ALA A 128 3.30 -4.35 23.85
CA ALA A 128 3.63 -2.94 24.07
C ALA A 128 5.03 -2.57 23.52
N ASP A 129 6.04 -3.41 23.80
CA ASP A 129 7.42 -3.19 23.34
C ASP A 129 7.55 -3.38 21.83
N GLY A 130 6.86 -4.38 21.25
CA GLY A 130 6.84 -4.61 19.80
C GLY A 130 6.27 -3.43 19.01
N TYR A 131 5.17 -2.85 19.47
CA TYR A 131 4.62 -1.61 18.89
C TYR A 131 5.61 -0.45 19.00
N LYS A 132 6.24 -0.27 20.17
CA LYS A 132 7.23 0.80 20.37
C LYS A 132 8.45 0.63 19.44
N ALA A 133 8.93 -0.59 19.27
CA ALA A 133 10.07 -0.89 18.39
C ALA A 133 9.73 -0.74 16.90
N ALA A 134 8.50 -1.07 16.51
CA ALA A 134 8.04 -0.97 15.12
C ALA A 134 7.73 0.47 14.69
N TYR A 135 7.36 1.34 15.63
CA TYR A 135 6.79 2.67 15.35
C TYR A 135 7.65 3.55 14.44
N SER A 136 8.94 3.66 14.73
CA SER A 136 9.87 4.48 13.92
C SER A 136 9.97 3.95 12.49
N ALA A 137 10.18 2.65 12.31
CA ALA A 137 10.32 2.04 10.98
C ALA A 137 9.05 2.22 10.12
N ILE A 138 7.86 2.07 10.73
CA ILE A 138 6.59 2.26 10.05
C ILE A 138 6.40 3.72 9.64
N LEU A 139 6.69 4.67 10.53
CA LEU A 139 6.56 6.09 10.20
C LEU A 139 7.55 6.51 9.12
N ASP A 140 8.82 6.14 9.23
CA ASP A 140 9.86 6.54 8.30
C ASP A 140 9.53 6.07 6.86
N GLY A 141 9.13 4.81 6.70
CA GLY A 141 8.74 4.26 5.40
C GLY A 141 7.50 4.93 4.81
N ASN A 142 6.48 5.14 5.63
CA ASN A 142 5.23 5.75 5.18
C ASN A 142 5.36 7.26 4.91
N ILE A 143 6.12 8.00 5.71
CA ILE A 143 6.38 9.44 5.49
C ILE A 143 7.12 9.65 4.17
N THR A 144 8.13 8.83 3.87
CA THR A 144 8.87 8.93 2.62
C THR A 144 7.96 8.70 1.40
N THR A 145 7.11 7.68 1.47
CA THR A 145 6.14 7.39 0.40
C THR A 145 5.07 8.48 0.30
N PHE A 146 4.60 9.01 1.44
CA PHE A 146 3.63 10.11 1.48
C PHE A 146 4.20 11.39 0.84
N LEU A 147 5.45 11.73 1.11
CA LEU A 147 6.11 12.88 0.48
C LEU A 147 6.22 12.71 -1.03
N THR A 148 6.57 11.52 -1.50
CA THR A 148 6.59 11.20 -2.94
C THR A 148 5.20 11.35 -3.56
N ALA A 149 4.16 10.81 -2.91
CA ALA A 149 2.78 10.95 -3.34
C ALA A 149 2.32 12.42 -3.34
N PHE A 150 2.74 13.22 -2.36
CA PHE A 150 2.44 14.64 -2.30
C PHE A 150 3.07 15.42 -3.46
N VAL A 151 4.31 15.12 -3.83
CA VAL A 151 4.97 15.70 -5.02
C VAL A 151 4.20 15.33 -6.30
N LEU A 152 3.82 14.06 -6.45
CA LEU A 152 3.01 13.59 -7.59
C LEU A 152 1.62 14.27 -7.62
N PHE A 153 1.00 14.49 -6.48
CA PHE A 153 -0.27 15.21 -6.38
C PHE A 153 -0.12 16.68 -6.79
N LYS A 154 0.96 17.33 -6.39
CA LYS A 154 1.16 18.77 -6.63
C LYS A 154 1.56 19.07 -8.07
N PHE A 155 2.38 18.22 -8.67
CA PHE A 155 2.96 18.43 -10.01
C PHE A 155 2.37 17.51 -11.08
N GLY A 156 1.69 16.44 -10.69
CA GLY A 156 1.00 15.54 -11.61
C GLY A 156 -0.29 16.12 -12.15
N THR A 157 -0.69 15.65 -13.31
CA THR A 157 -1.95 16.03 -13.98
C THR A 157 -2.79 14.78 -14.23
N GLY A 158 -4.10 14.96 -14.36
CA GLY A 158 -5.04 13.92 -14.76
C GLY A 158 -4.90 12.59 -13.99
N PRO A 159 -4.59 11.48 -14.67
CA PRO A 159 -4.50 10.17 -14.05
C PRO A 159 -3.44 10.04 -12.95
N VAL A 160 -2.30 10.76 -13.07
CA VAL A 160 -1.22 10.75 -12.08
C VAL A 160 -1.69 11.40 -10.77
N GLN A 161 -2.42 12.50 -10.85
CA GLN A 161 -2.98 13.18 -9.69
C GLN A 161 -4.01 12.30 -8.98
N GLY A 162 -4.86 11.58 -9.74
CA GLY A 162 -5.81 10.61 -9.18
C GLY A 162 -5.12 9.47 -8.42
N PHE A 163 -4.06 8.90 -8.98
CA PHE A 163 -3.20 7.91 -8.29
C PHE A 163 -2.60 8.47 -7.00
N ALA A 164 -2.00 9.67 -7.07
CA ALA A 164 -1.37 10.30 -5.92
C ALA A 164 -2.37 10.58 -4.79
N THR A 165 -3.58 11.03 -5.13
CA THR A 165 -4.66 11.27 -4.16
C THR A 165 -5.03 10.01 -3.41
N THR A 166 -5.29 8.91 -4.12
CA THR A 166 -5.63 7.62 -3.49
C THR A 166 -4.49 7.08 -2.65
N LEU A 167 -3.25 7.24 -3.10
CA LEU A 167 -2.05 6.83 -2.37
C LEU A 167 -1.89 7.60 -1.06
N MET A 168 -2.03 8.92 -1.06
CA MET A 168 -1.93 9.74 0.15
C MET A 168 -3.01 9.39 1.17
N ILE A 169 -4.26 9.26 0.74
CA ILE A 169 -5.39 8.88 1.59
C ILE A 169 -5.16 7.48 2.16
N GLY A 170 -4.75 6.54 1.30
CA GLY A 170 -4.49 5.16 1.71
C GLY A 170 -3.35 5.04 2.72
N ILE A 171 -2.26 5.80 2.58
CA ILE A 171 -1.17 5.83 3.58
C ILE A 171 -1.69 6.37 4.92
N ALA A 172 -2.43 7.48 4.92
CA ALA A 172 -2.95 8.06 6.14
C ALA A 172 -3.90 7.11 6.88
N THR A 173 -4.84 6.48 6.15
CA THR A 173 -5.79 5.52 6.72
C THR A 173 -5.11 4.22 7.17
N SER A 174 -4.10 3.73 6.43
CA SER A 174 -3.35 2.52 6.78
C SER A 174 -2.51 2.71 8.04
N LEU A 175 -1.86 3.85 8.21
CA LEU A 175 -1.14 4.19 9.44
C LEU A 175 -2.09 4.21 10.63
N PHE A 176 -3.24 4.87 10.49
CA PHE A 176 -4.23 4.90 11.55
C PHE A 176 -4.70 3.49 11.92
N THR A 177 -5.06 2.66 10.96
CA THR A 177 -5.64 1.34 11.23
C THR A 177 -4.60 0.35 11.75
N SER A 178 -3.37 0.35 11.25
CA SER A 178 -2.32 -0.55 11.73
C SER A 178 -1.85 -0.19 13.15
N LEU A 179 -1.74 1.10 13.47
CA LEU A 179 -1.26 1.52 14.78
C LEU A 179 -2.36 1.52 15.86
N PHE A 180 -3.60 1.92 15.50
CA PHE A 180 -4.67 2.07 16.49
C PHE A 180 -5.67 0.92 16.47
N ILE A 181 -6.20 0.53 15.30
CA ILE A 181 -7.26 -0.50 15.25
C ILE A 181 -6.70 -1.87 15.61
N THR A 182 -5.56 -2.28 15.04
CA THR A 182 -4.93 -3.56 15.38
C THR A 182 -4.60 -3.62 16.87
N ARG A 183 -4.08 -2.54 17.44
CA ARG A 183 -3.79 -2.44 18.88
C ARG A 183 -5.05 -2.53 19.71
N LEU A 184 -6.13 -1.86 19.33
CA LEU A 184 -7.41 -1.91 20.02
C LEU A 184 -7.98 -3.34 20.08
N VAL A 185 -7.85 -4.09 18.99
CA VAL A 185 -8.26 -5.51 18.95
C VAL A 185 -7.41 -6.33 19.92
N PHE A 186 -6.10 -6.16 19.96
CA PHE A 186 -5.23 -6.85 20.90
C PHE A 186 -5.55 -6.50 22.36
N GLU A 187 -5.75 -5.23 22.67
CA GLU A 187 -6.11 -4.81 24.03
C GLU A 187 -7.47 -5.39 24.46
N GLY A 188 -8.44 -5.44 23.54
CA GLY A 188 -9.73 -6.09 23.77
C GLY A 188 -9.61 -7.59 24.06
N TRP A 189 -8.68 -8.28 23.40
CA TRP A 189 -8.43 -9.71 23.64
C TRP A 189 -7.66 -9.95 24.95
N LEU A 190 -6.68 -9.11 25.27
CA LEU A 190 -5.92 -9.17 26.52
C LEU A 190 -6.80 -8.94 27.76
N LYS A 191 -7.83 -8.08 27.65
CA LYS A 191 -8.82 -7.88 28.73
C LYS A 191 -9.68 -9.13 28.98
N LYS A 192 -9.82 -10.00 27.99
CA LYS A 192 -10.59 -11.25 28.06
C LYS A 192 -9.71 -12.47 28.30
N ASP A 193 -8.45 -12.29 28.72
CA ASP A 193 -7.44 -13.35 28.91
C ASP A 193 -7.33 -14.33 27.75
N LYS A 194 -7.59 -13.86 26.53
CA LYS A 194 -7.43 -14.67 25.33
C LYS A 194 -5.96 -14.85 24.99
N ASN A 195 -5.57 -16.10 24.80
CA ASN A 195 -4.23 -16.43 24.31
C ASN A 195 -4.12 -16.05 22.82
N ILE A 196 -3.18 -15.16 22.48
CA ILE A 196 -2.95 -14.66 21.14
C ILE A 196 -1.70 -15.35 20.57
N ASN A 197 -1.88 -16.11 19.48
CA ASN A 197 -0.79 -16.76 18.80
C ASN A 197 -0.39 -15.93 17.56
N PHE A 198 0.91 -15.64 17.44
CA PHE A 198 1.50 -14.88 16.34
C PHE A 198 2.13 -15.78 15.27
N SER A 199 1.99 -17.08 15.36
CA SER A 199 2.54 -18.03 14.38
C SER A 199 1.71 -19.30 14.34
N ASN A 200 1.70 -19.97 13.19
CA ASN A 200 1.18 -21.32 13.04
C ASN A 200 2.31 -22.33 13.23
N ASN A 201 2.01 -23.60 13.50
CA ASN A 201 3.04 -24.65 13.63
C ASN A 201 3.92 -24.78 12.38
N ALA A 202 3.36 -24.53 11.19
CA ALA A 202 4.11 -24.52 9.93
C ALA A 202 5.02 -23.28 9.78
N THR A 203 4.59 -22.11 10.29
CA THR A 203 5.30 -20.84 10.11
C THR A 203 6.23 -20.50 11.27
N ARG A 204 6.08 -21.17 12.42
CA ARG A 204 6.89 -20.95 13.63
C ARG A 204 8.39 -21.12 13.42
N ASN A 205 8.78 -22.07 12.57
CA ASN A 205 10.17 -22.40 12.26
C ASN A 205 10.59 -21.98 10.85
N PHE A 206 9.71 -21.29 10.13
CA PHE A 206 10.02 -20.80 8.78
C PHE A 206 11.19 -19.80 8.88
N LEU A 207 12.27 -20.07 8.18
CA LEU A 207 13.51 -19.29 8.19
C LEU A 207 14.33 -19.32 9.51
N LYS A 208 13.94 -20.07 10.55
CA LYS A 208 14.67 -20.07 11.83
C LYS A 208 16.11 -20.65 11.68
N ASN A 209 16.29 -21.58 10.77
CA ASN A 209 17.57 -22.26 10.54
C ASN A 209 18.27 -21.78 9.25
N THR A 210 17.82 -20.70 8.65
CA THR A 210 18.42 -20.16 7.43
C THR A 210 19.61 -19.28 7.82
N SER A 211 20.80 -19.87 7.83
CA SER A 211 22.06 -19.14 7.95
C SER A 211 22.66 -18.91 6.57
N PHE A 212 22.16 -17.90 5.86
CA PHE A 212 22.76 -17.51 4.58
C PHE A 212 23.85 -16.48 4.84
N ASP A 213 25.11 -16.84 4.52
CA ASP A 213 26.24 -15.94 4.67
C ASP A 213 26.29 -14.95 3.49
N PHE A 214 25.53 -13.86 3.62
CA PHE A 214 25.47 -12.80 2.61
C PHE A 214 26.83 -12.15 2.33
N ILE A 215 27.72 -12.09 3.32
CA ILE A 215 29.04 -11.47 3.18
C ILE A 215 29.92 -12.34 2.28
N LYS A 216 29.87 -13.66 2.46
CA LYS A 216 30.62 -14.59 1.62
C LYS A 216 30.13 -14.58 0.16
N PHE A 217 28.82 -14.35 -0.06
CA PHE A 217 28.23 -14.24 -1.38
C PHE A 217 28.45 -12.87 -2.06
N GLY A 218 28.97 -11.89 -1.34
CA GLY A 218 29.13 -10.50 -1.80
C GLY A 218 29.96 -10.37 -3.08
N LYS A 219 31.02 -11.16 -3.26
CA LYS A 219 31.85 -11.15 -4.48
C LYS A 219 31.07 -11.63 -5.70
N THR A 220 30.32 -12.72 -5.56
CA THR A 220 29.46 -13.24 -6.64
C THR A 220 28.35 -12.28 -7.01
N ALA A 221 27.71 -11.65 -6.01
CA ALA A 221 26.70 -10.62 -6.22
C ALA A 221 27.25 -9.41 -6.95
N ALA A 222 28.48 -8.96 -6.61
CA ALA A 222 29.14 -7.84 -7.28
C ALA A 222 29.46 -8.17 -8.75
N ILE A 223 29.89 -9.39 -9.05
CA ILE A 223 30.14 -9.84 -10.44
C ILE A 223 28.81 -9.83 -11.24
N ILE A 224 27.74 -10.40 -10.67
CA ILE A 224 26.42 -10.42 -11.30
C ILE A 224 25.92 -8.97 -11.56
N ALA A 225 26.02 -8.08 -10.59
CA ALA A 225 25.66 -6.69 -10.74
C ALA A 225 26.50 -6.00 -11.84
N GLY A 226 27.81 -6.25 -11.88
CA GLY A 226 28.70 -5.73 -12.92
C GLY A 226 28.28 -6.16 -14.31
N VAL A 227 27.94 -7.44 -14.51
CA VAL A 227 27.44 -7.99 -15.78
C VAL A 227 26.14 -7.28 -16.19
N PHE A 228 25.18 -7.10 -15.28
CA PHE A 228 23.93 -6.39 -15.58
C PHE A 228 24.18 -4.93 -15.96
N ILE A 229 25.12 -4.24 -15.30
CA ILE A 229 25.48 -2.85 -15.65
C ILE A 229 26.06 -2.80 -17.05
N VAL A 230 26.98 -3.69 -17.41
CA VAL A 230 27.59 -3.73 -18.74
C VAL A 230 26.54 -4.01 -19.81
N ILE A 231 25.62 -4.95 -19.59
CA ILE A 231 24.54 -5.25 -20.53
C ILE A 231 23.62 -4.02 -20.68
N SER A 232 23.26 -3.35 -19.58
CA SER A 232 22.38 -2.17 -19.60
C SER A 232 23.04 -1.00 -20.36
N VAL A 233 24.32 -0.73 -20.11
CA VAL A 233 25.06 0.32 -20.82
C VAL A 233 25.22 -0.04 -22.29
N GLY A 234 25.54 -1.29 -22.61
CA GLY A 234 25.64 -1.76 -24.01
C GLY A 234 24.31 -1.64 -24.77
N SER A 235 23.17 -1.93 -24.09
CA SER A 235 21.82 -1.77 -24.67
C SER A 235 21.42 -0.31 -24.89
N LEU A 236 21.97 0.65 -24.14
CA LEU A 236 21.74 2.08 -24.34
C LEU A 236 22.59 2.66 -25.49
N ALA A 237 23.65 1.98 -25.89
CA ALA A 237 24.56 2.42 -26.95
C ALA A 237 24.17 1.91 -28.37
N VAL A 238 23.14 1.06 -28.47
CA VAL A 238 22.54 0.55 -29.70
C VAL A 238 21.17 1.19 -29.91
#